data_380c3c8a944b88637ff89a15c500a5f9
#
_entry.id   380c3c8a944b88637ff89a15c500a5f9
#
_cell.length_a   1.000
_cell.length_b   1.000
_cell.length_c   1.000
_cell.angle_alpha   90.00
_cell.angle_beta   90.00
_cell.angle_gamma   90.00
#
_symmetry.space_group_name_H-M   'P 1'
#
loop_
_entity.id
_entity.type
_entity.pdbx_description
1 polymer ?
#
loop_
_entity_poly.entity_id
_entity_poly.type
_entity_poly.pdbx_seq_one_letter_code
_entity_poly.pdbx_strand_id
1 'polypeptide(L)'
;ITLEKVEVKLMDALMYCADYLEIPRDRVHIISHTEGFVYYVLSQKKEVWSNQVAVFDLSEDSLHYHELKVQRGMKQMTVVAEDEALEESFNLDILNTPSGGKLADKILSSCAERLLSKKLFSSIFLTGKGFERQDWAGEFMKLLCSRRKVYMDQELFARGAAFKGMDYLHEKTSYPFICVCEGRLHSTISMKVLHKNRESQLIVAAAGDNWYESRSSVDLIVDNQDYVEFLVT
;
A
#
# COMPACT_ATOMS: atom_id res chain seq x y z
N ILE A 1 -1.66 5.71 12.34
CA ILE A 1 -0.85 6.72 11.63
C ILE A 1 -0.51 6.16 10.26
N THR A 2 -0.53 6.99 9.22
CA THR A 2 -0.14 6.57 7.87
C THR A 2 0.97 7.47 7.35
N LEU A 3 1.97 6.87 6.69
CA LEU A 3 3.15 7.52 6.15
C LEU A 3 3.29 7.23 4.66
N GLU A 4 3.83 8.15 3.89
CA GLU A 4 4.18 7.93 2.49
C GLU A 4 5.19 6.78 2.36
N LYS A 5 6.27 6.82 3.16
CA LYS A 5 7.26 5.76 3.27
C LYS A 5 7.48 5.34 4.72
N VAL A 6 7.63 4.04 4.93
CA VAL A 6 7.93 3.48 6.25
C VAL A 6 9.43 3.51 6.47
N GLU A 7 9.89 4.52 7.18
CA GLU A 7 11.31 4.67 7.56
C GLU A 7 11.50 4.50 9.07
N VAL A 8 12.46 3.69 9.49
CA VAL A 8 12.71 3.38 10.91
C VAL A 8 12.90 4.66 11.75
N LYS A 9 13.68 5.63 11.25
CA LYS A 9 13.91 6.88 11.97
C LYS A 9 12.64 7.68 12.22
N LEU A 10 11.75 7.74 11.23
CA LEU A 10 10.48 8.44 11.34
C LEU A 10 9.53 7.71 12.27
N MET A 11 9.51 6.37 12.19
CA MET A 11 8.73 5.54 13.10
C MET A 11 9.19 5.72 14.55
N ASP A 12 10.49 5.69 14.81
CA ASP A 12 11.05 5.90 16.16
C ASP A 12 10.68 7.28 16.69
N ALA A 13 10.74 8.31 15.84
CA ALA A 13 10.34 9.68 16.22
C ALA A 13 8.84 9.76 16.57
N LEU A 14 7.97 9.11 15.79
CA LEU A 14 6.53 9.06 16.06
C LEU A 14 6.22 8.29 17.34
N MET A 15 6.91 7.16 17.58
CA MET A 15 6.77 6.39 18.81
C MET A 15 7.26 7.19 20.03
N TYR A 16 8.32 7.98 19.89
CA TYR A 16 8.77 8.89 20.93
C TYR A 16 7.72 9.98 21.21
N CYS A 17 7.10 10.55 20.18
CA CYS A 17 5.99 11.50 20.35
C CYS A 17 4.79 10.87 21.06
N ALA A 18 4.47 9.62 20.73
CA ALA A 18 3.39 8.87 21.39
C ALA A 18 3.70 8.67 22.90
N ASP A 19 4.92 8.26 23.22
CA ASP A 19 5.36 8.13 24.62
C ASP A 19 5.26 9.47 25.38
N TYR A 20 5.68 10.58 24.75
CA TYR A 20 5.58 11.93 25.32
C TYR A 20 4.13 12.34 25.59
N LEU A 21 3.19 11.90 24.74
CA LEU A 21 1.75 12.14 24.89
C LEU A 21 1.06 11.09 25.79
N GLU A 22 1.82 10.23 26.43
CA GLU A 22 1.33 9.16 27.30
C GLU A 22 0.37 8.17 26.58
N ILE A 23 0.55 8.02 25.24
CA ILE A 23 -0.21 7.04 24.45
C ILE A 23 0.50 5.69 24.51
N PRO A 24 -0.15 4.62 25.01
CA PRO A 24 0.45 3.29 25.07
C PRO A 24 0.91 2.80 23.68
N ARG A 25 2.13 2.25 23.61
CA ARG A 25 2.74 1.82 22.33
C ARG A 25 1.92 0.76 21.59
N ASP A 26 1.25 -0.13 22.32
CA ASP A 26 0.35 -1.14 21.78
C ASP A 26 -0.92 -0.58 21.12
N ARG A 27 -1.18 0.71 21.30
CA ARG A 27 -2.26 1.45 20.65
C ARG A 27 -1.81 2.29 19.47
N VAL A 28 -0.53 2.29 19.16
CA VAL A 28 0.03 3.06 18.05
C VAL A 28 0.44 2.09 16.93
N HIS A 29 -0.25 2.17 15.82
CA HIS A 29 0.06 1.40 14.62
C HIS A 29 0.44 2.35 13.49
N ILE A 30 1.57 2.10 12.86
CA ILE A 30 2.09 2.88 11.75
C ILE A 30 2.05 2.00 10.51
N ILE A 31 1.46 2.52 9.44
CA ILE A 31 1.34 1.84 8.15
C ILE A 31 1.76 2.78 7.00
N SER A 32 2.07 2.24 5.84
CA SER A 32 2.29 3.05 4.63
C SER A 32 0.99 3.60 4.06
N HIS A 33 1.07 4.67 3.25
CA HIS A 33 -0.05 5.14 2.43
C HIS A 33 -0.59 4.01 1.55
N THR A 34 0.31 3.23 0.95
CA THR A 34 -0.06 2.08 0.12
C THR A 34 -0.83 1.02 0.90
N GLU A 35 -0.44 0.74 2.13
CA GLU A 35 -1.20 -0.16 3.00
C GLU A 35 -2.57 0.44 3.38
N GLY A 36 -2.63 1.73 3.70
CA GLY A 36 -3.89 2.45 3.94
C GLY A 36 -4.83 2.35 2.73
N PHE A 37 -4.30 2.54 1.53
CA PHE A 37 -5.05 2.36 0.29
C PHE A 37 -5.64 0.95 0.16
N VAL A 38 -4.87 -0.11 0.48
CA VAL A 38 -5.36 -1.49 0.45
C VAL A 38 -6.57 -1.67 1.35
N TYR A 39 -6.49 -1.26 2.63
CA TYR A 39 -7.60 -1.42 3.57
C TYR A 39 -8.81 -0.57 3.20
N TYR A 40 -8.60 0.63 2.68
CA TYR A 40 -9.67 1.48 2.18
C TYR A 40 -10.44 0.79 1.04
N VAL A 41 -9.74 0.32 0.02
CA VAL A 41 -10.34 -0.30 -1.17
C VAL A 41 -11.07 -1.60 -0.82
N LEU A 42 -10.47 -2.46 -0.01
CA LEU A 42 -11.09 -3.73 0.36
C LEU A 42 -12.27 -3.60 1.33
N SER A 43 -12.41 -2.44 1.97
CA SER A 43 -13.60 -2.09 2.75
C SER A 43 -14.77 -1.64 1.88
N GLN A 44 -14.53 -1.37 0.59
CA GLN A 44 -15.58 -1.00 -0.36
C GLN A 44 -16.31 -2.22 -0.91
N LYS A 45 -17.41 -1.98 -1.63
CA LYS A 45 -18.14 -3.04 -2.34
C LYS A 45 -17.23 -3.71 -3.36
N LYS A 46 -17.41 -5.02 -3.55
CA LYS A 46 -16.58 -5.87 -4.43
C LYS A 46 -16.46 -5.35 -5.87
N GLU A 47 -17.47 -4.64 -6.36
CA GLU A 47 -17.46 -4.05 -7.70
C GLU A 47 -16.37 -2.99 -7.87
N VAL A 48 -15.93 -2.35 -6.78
CA VAL A 48 -14.86 -1.33 -6.78
C VAL A 48 -13.51 -1.96 -7.06
N TRP A 49 -13.28 -3.19 -6.60
CA TRP A 49 -12.02 -3.93 -6.71
C TRP A 49 -12.16 -5.30 -7.39
N SER A 50 -13.11 -5.40 -8.33
CA SER A 50 -13.28 -6.62 -9.14
C SER A 50 -12.09 -6.89 -10.07
N ASN A 51 -11.43 -5.83 -10.52
CA ASN A 51 -10.16 -5.82 -11.26
C ASN A 51 -9.13 -4.96 -10.49
N GLN A 52 -8.09 -4.51 -11.19
CA GLN A 52 -7.12 -3.58 -10.61
C GLN A 52 -7.79 -2.27 -10.17
N VAL A 53 -7.20 -1.64 -9.17
CA VAL A 53 -7.59 -0.33 -8.66
C VAL A 53 -6.35 0.56 -8.66
N ALA A 54 -6.50 1.82 -9.05
CA ALA A 54 -5.42 2.79 -9.01
C ALA A 54 -5.79 4.02 -8.19
N VAL A 55 -4.76 4.70 -7.69
CA VAL A 55 -4.85 6.03 -7.09
C VAL A 55 -3.85 6.95 -7.77
N PHE A 56 -4.28 8.14 -8.11
CA PHE A 56 -3.40 9.28 -8.39
C PHE A 56 -3.47 10.22 -7.18
N ASP A 57 -2.35 10.42 -6.54
CA ASP A 57 -2.18 11.37 -5.44
C ASP A 57 -1.35 12.54 -5.92
N LEU A 58 -2.00 13.69 -6.08
CA LEU A 58 -1.35 14.92 -6.51
C LEU A 58 -1.26 15.89 -5.33
N SER A 59 -0.15 15.84 -4.63
CA SER A 59 0.18 16.72 -3.52
C SER A 59 0.94 17.96 -3.97
N GLU A 60 1.42 18.82 -3.05
CA GLU A 60 1.94 20.15 -3.40
C GLU A 60 3.09 20.13 -4.42
N ASP A 61 4.04 19.21 -4.28
CA ASP A 61 5.23 19.08 -5.13
C ASP A 61 5.49 17.64 -5.56
N SER A 62 4.51 16.76 -5.39
CA SER A 62 4.65 15.33 -5.69
C SER A 62 3.42 14.77 -6.37
N LEU A 63 3.66 13.84 -7.26
CA LEU A 63 2.64 13.02 -7.92
C LEU A 63 2.98 11.56 -7.65
N HIS A 64 2.14 10.88 -6.88
CA HIS A 64 2.27 9.47 -6.61
C HIS A 64 1.17 8.68 -7.33
N TYR A 65 1.56 7.52 -7.82
CA TYR A 65 0.66 6.57 -8.41
C TYR A 65 0.69 5.28 -7.60
N HIS A 66 -0.46 4.84 -7.11
CA HIS A 66 -0.59 3.56 -6.45
C HIS A 66 -1.45 2.63 -7.29
N GLU A 67 -1.07 1.37 -7.34
CA GLU A 67 -1.81 0.32 -8.04
C GLU A 67 -2.02 -0.88 -7.13
N LEU A 68 -3.25 -1.39 -7.11
CA LEU A 68 -3.65 -2.55 -6.32
C LEU A 68 -4.19 -3.65 -7.22
N LYS A 69 -3.73 -4.87 -6.98
CA LYS A 69 -4.19 -6.08 -7.66
C LYS A 69 -4.54 -7.15 -6.63
N VAL A 70 -5.73 -7.70 -6.76
CA VAL A 70 -6.18 -8.83 -5.94
C VAL A 70 -5.92 -10.14 -6.69
N GLN A 71 -5.13 -11.00 -6.10
CA GLN A 71 -4.84 -12.34 -6.59
C GLN A 71 -5.60 -13.37 -5.75
N ARG A 72 -6.46 -14.15 -6.39
CA ARG A 72 -7.24 -15.18 -5.71
C ARG A 72 -6.50 -16.51 -5.80
N GLY A 73 -5.84 -16.88 -4.70
CA GLY A 73 -5.26 -18.21 -4.54
C GLY A 73 -6.30 -19.25 -4.09
N MET A 74 -5.96 -20.54 -4.21
CA MET A 74 -6.84 -21.61 -3.75
C MET A 74 -7.06 -21.62 -2.23
N LYS A 75 -6.08 -21.19 -1.45
CA LYS A 75 -6.12 -21.20 0.03
C LYS A 75 -6.37 -19.83 0.64
N GLN A 76 -5.79 -18.79 0.06
CA GLN A 76 -5.83 -17.45 0.61
C GLN A 76 -5.76 -16.40 -0.49
N MET A 77 -6.43 -15.28 -0.29
CA MET A 77 -6.36 -14.12 -1.15
C MET A 77 -5.06 -13.37 -0.86
N THR A 78 -4.36 -12.97 -1.91
CA THR A 78 -3.18 -12.09 -1.81
C THR A 78 -3.51 -10.77 -2.49
N VAL A 79 -3.18 -9.68 -1.81
CA VAL A 79 -3.32 -8.34 -2.33
C VAL A 79 -1.93 -7.76 -2.50
N VAL A 80 -1.58 -7.44 -3.72
CA VAL A 80 -0.33 -6.78 -4.06
C VAL A 80 -0.64 -5.34 -4.37
N ALA A 81 0.02 -4.41 -3.69
CA ALA A 81 -0.08 -3.00 -3.97
C ALA A 81 1.32 -2.39 -4.06
N GLU A 82 1.50 -1.57 -5.06
CA GLU A 82 2.76 -0.91 -5.39
C GLU A 82 2.51 0.59 -5.46
N ASP A 83 3.53 1.38 -5.17
CA ASP A 83 3.54 2.83 -5.36
C ASP A 83 4.74 3.26 -6.18
N GLU A 84 4.56 4.33 -6.92
CA GLU A 84 5.58 4.96 -7.75
C GLU A 84 5.46 6.49 -7.62
N ALA A 85 6.57 7.13 -7.21
CA ALA A 85 6.68 8.57 -7.31
C ALA A 85 6.98 8.92 -8.77
N LEU A 86 6.10 9.69 -9.40
CA LEU A 86 6.23 10.02 -10.81
C LEU A 86 7.12 11.26 -11.01
N GLU A 87 8.07 11.16 -11.95
CA GLU A 87 8.96 12.26 -12.31
C GLU A 87 8.22 13.45 -12.95
N GLU A 88 7.05 13.18 -13.50
CA GLU A 88 6.18 14.19 -14.13
C GLU A 88 5.43 15.07 -13.11
N SER A 89 5.81 15.06 -11.85
CA SER A 89 5.28 15.96 -10.82
C SER A 89 5.51 17.43 -11.19
N PHE A 90 4.62 18.29 -10.73
CA PHE A 90 4.69 19.73 -10.94
C PHE A 90 4.19 20.47 -9.71
N ASN A 91 4.70 21.70 -9.51
CA ASN A 91 4.21 22.54 -8.43
C ASN A 91 2.77 22.97 -8.71
N LEU A 92 1.88 22.84 -7.72
CA LEU A 92 0.44 23.15 -7.86
C LEU A 92 0.17 24.62 -8.19
N ASP A 93 1.12 25.54 -7.97
CA ASP A 93 0.96 26.94 -8.32
C ASP A 93 0.69 27.18 -9.80
N ILE A 94 1.14 26.27 -10.67
CA ILE A 94 0.83 26.35 -12.11
C ILE A 94 -0.67 26.29 -12.39
N LEU A 95 -1.45 25.63 -11.54
CA LEU A 95 -2.91 25.50 -11.69
C LEU A 95 -3.65 26.82 -11.50
N ASN A 96 -2.99 27.83 -10.95
CA ASN A 96 -3.55 29.17 -10.78
C ASN A 96 -3.65 29.96 -12.10
N THR A 97 -3.08 29.43 -13.19
CA THR A 97 -3.14 30.05 -14.50
C THR A 97 -3.82 29.12 -15.53
N PRO A 98 -4.62 29.65 -16.48
CA PRO A 98 -5.27 28.82 -17.50
C PRO A 98 -4.28 28.05 -18.39
N SER A 99 -3.10 28.61 -18.68
CA SER A 99 -2.04 27.94 -19.45
C SER A 99 -1.37 26.83 -18.66
N GLY A 100 -1.10 27.06 -17.39
CA GLY A 100 -0.54 26.06 -16.49
C GLY A 100 -1.51 24.90 -16.22
N GLY A 101 -2.79 25.18 -16.03
CA GLY A 101 -3.82 24.15 -15.91
C GLY A 101 -3.89 23.25 -17.17
N LYS A 102 -3.84 23.83 -18.38
CA LYS A 102 -3.78 23.05 -19.61
C LYS A 102 -2.51 22.21 -19.74
N LEU A 103 -1.37 22.71 -19.27
CA LEU A 103 -0.13 21.95 -19.25
C LEU A 103 -0.23 20.76 -18.27
N ALA A 104 -0.71 21.01 -17.07
CA ALA A 104 -0.93 19.97 -16.05
C ALA A 104 -1.88 18.88 -16.54
N ASP A 105 -3.00 19.25 -17.17
CA ASP A 105 -3.96 18.32 -17.78
C ASP A 105 -3.30 17.40 -18.82
N LYS A 106 -2.46 17.95 -19.70
CA LYS A 106 -1.71 17.16 -20.68
C LYS A 106 -0.69 16.22 -20.04
N ILE A 107 0.04 16.69 -19.03
CA ILE A 107 1.01 15.88 -18.29
C ILE A 107 0.30 14.68 -17.68
N LEU A 108 -0.77 14.93 -16.91
CA LEU A 108 -1.51 13.85 -16.25
C LEU A 108 -2.21 12.92 -17.25
N SER A 109 -2.74 13.44 -18.36
CA SER A 109 -3.32 12.60 -19.40
C SER A 109 -2.29 11.64 -20.00
N SER A 110 -1.09 12.13 -20.30
CA SER A 110 0.02 11.31 -20.81
C SER A 110 0.47 10.25 -19.80
N CYS A 111 0.61 10.62 -18.53
CA CYS A 111 0.90 9.68 -17.44
C CYS A 111 -0.16 8.59 -17.34
N ALA A 112 -1.44 8.98 -17.34
CA ALA A 112 -2.54 8.02 -17.23
C ALA A 112 -2.60 7.08 -18.45
N GLU A 113 -2.38 7.56 -19.67
CA GLU A 113 -2.29 6.71 -20.85
C GLU A 113 -1.18 5.66 -20.71
N ARG A 114 -0.01 6.04 -20.23
CA ARG A 114 1.13 5.15 -20.01
C ARG A 114 0.83 4.11 -18.91
N LEU A 115 0.38 4.56 -17.75
CA LEU A 115 0.20 3.72 -16.55
C LEU A 115 -0.98 2.76 -16.67
N LEU A 116 -2.07 3.20 -17.31
CA LEU A 116 -3.30 2.44 -17.44
C LEU A 116 -3.37 1.60 -18.71
N SER A 117 -2.37 1.73 -19.60
CA SER A 117 -2.32 0.99 -20.87
C SER A 117 -2.27 -0.52 -20.65
N LYS A 118 -3.06 -1.26 -21.42
CA LYS A 118 -3.09 -2.74 -21.42
C LYS A 118 -3.49 -3.38 -20.06
N LYS A 119 -3.96 -2.58 -19.11
CA LYS A 119 -4.42 -3.05 -17.81
C LYS A 119 -5.93 -2.83 -17.67
N LEU A 120 -6.59 -3.67 -16.91
CA LEU A 120 -8.03 -3.59 -16.66
C LEU A 120 -8.29 -3.08 -15.24
N PHE A 121 -8.78 -1.86 -15.14
CA PHE A 121 -9.14 -1.25 -13.87
C PHE A 121 -10.65 -1.19 -13.69
N SER A 122 -11.13 -1.56 -12.50
CA SER A 122 -12.54 -1.38 -12.11
C SER A 122 -12.80 0.03 -11.58
N SER A 123 -11.84 0.60 -10.88
CA SER A 123 -11.95 1.95 -10.31
C SER A 123 -10.61 2.67 -10.25
N ILE A 124 -10.69 3.99 -10.24
CA ILE A 124 -9.57 4.90 -10.03
C ILE A 124 -9.98 5.90 -8.97
N PHE A 125 -9.09 6.16 -8.03
CA PHE A 125 -9.26 7.17 -7.00
C PHE A 125 -8.34 8.35 -7.27
N LEU A 126 -8.81 9.54 -6.94
CA LEU A 126 -8.05 10.78 -6.99
C LEU A 126 -8.00 11.36 -5.58
N THR A 127 -6.81 11.68 -5.13
CA THR A 127 -6.55 12.26 -3.81
C THR A 127 -5.44 13.31 -3.89
N GLY A 128 -5.25 14.06 -2.84
CA GLY A 128 -4.27 15.13 -2.77
C GLY A 128 -4.82 16.50 -3.17
N LYS A 129 -4.12 17.53 -2.72
CA LYS A 129 -4.53 18.93 -2.82
C LYS A 129 -4.78 19.40 -4.26
N GLY A 130 -4.04 18.82 -5.22
CA GLY A 130 -4.22 19.16 -6.65
C GLY A 130 -5.58 18.78 -7.21
N PHE A 131 -6.26 17.80 -6.62
CA PHE A 131 -7.59 17.36 -7.03
C PHE A 131 -8.74 17.96 -6.19
N GLU A 132 -8.48 18.89 -5.28
CA GLU A 132 -9.55 19.66 -4.63
C GLU A 132 -10.38 20.45 -5.64
N ARG A 133 -9.75 20.89 -6.73
CA ARG A 133 -10.38 21.50 -7.90
C ARG A 133 -10.09 20.68 -9.14
N GLN A 134 -11.07 20.51 -10.04
CA GLN A 134 -10.96 19.66 -11.22
C GLN A 134 -11.20 20.43 -12.52
N ASP A 135 -11.50 21.70 -12.44
CA ASP A 135 -11.83 22.57 -13.57
C ASP A 135 -10.70 22.67 -14.63
N TRP A 136 -9.46 22.36 -14.21
CA TRP A 136 -8.29 22.34 -15.07
C TRP A 136 -8.02 20.98 -15.73
N ALA A 137 -8.56 19.86 -15.25
CA ALA A 137 -8.20 18.48 -15.60
C ALA A 137 -9.19 17.83 -16.59
N GLY A 138 -9.64 18.56 -17.63
CA GLY A 138 -10.72 18.13 -18.50
C GLY A 138 -10.39 16.92 -19.37
N GLU A 139 -9.21 16.86 -19.99
CA GLU A 139 -8.76 15.73 -20.84
C GLU A 139 -8.47 14.50 -19.96
N PHE A 140 -7.76 14.71 -18.85
CA PHE A 140 -7.45 13.66 -17.87
C PHE A 140 -8.72 13.00 -17.32
N MET A 141 -9.69 13.78 -16.85
CA MET A 141 -10.95 13.26 -16.34
C MET A 141 -11.73 12.51 -17.41
N LYS A 142 -11.79 13.02 -18.64
CA LYS A 142 -12.43 12.33 -19.77
C LYS A 142 -11.77 10.99 -20.07
N LEU A 143 -10.45 10.93 -20.03
CA LEU A 143 -9.68 9.71 -20.21
C LEU A 143 -9.99 8.68 -19.12
N LEU A 144 -9.98 9.09 -17.86
CA LEU A 144 -10.25 8.20 -16.72
C LEU A 144 -11.67 7.65 -16.75
N CYS A 145 -12.66 8.53 -16.97
CA CYS A 145 -14.09 8.17 -16.94
C CYS A 145 -14.56 7.35 -18.15
N SER A 146 -13.75 7.20 -19.19
CA SER A 146 -14.19 6.55 -20.44
C SER A 146 -14.62 5.10 -20.28
N ARG A 147 -14.05 4.36 -19.32
CA ARG A 147 -14.31 2.91 -19.10
C ARG A 147 -14.23 2.48 -17.63
N ARG A 148 -14.09 3.40 -16.68
CA ARG A 148 -13.79 3.12 -15.28
C ARG A 148 -14.65 4.02 -14.39
N LYS A 149 -14.85 3.56 -13.16
CA LYS A 149 -15.45 4.41 -12.12
C LYS A 149 -14.33 5.27 -11.51
N VAL A 150 -14.53 6.56 -11.46
CA VAL A 150 -13.61 7.51 -10.85
C VAL A 150 -14.22 8.05 -9.57
N TYR A 151 -13.46 8.00 -8.50
CA TYR A 151 -13.84 8.48 -7.18
C TYR A 151 -12.83 9.51 -6.69
N MET A 152 -13.30 10.44 -5.90
CA MET A 152 -12.48 11.43 -5.23
C MET A 152 -12.63 11.28 -3.74
N ASP A 153 -11.53 11.11 -3.03
CA ASP A 153 -11.51 11.03 -1.59
C ASP A 153 -10.18 11.57 -1.05
N GLN A 154 -10.24 12.74 -0.44
CA GLN A 154 -9.05 13.43 0.11
C GLN A 154 -8.53 12.77 1.38
N GLU A 155 -9.33 11.95 2.04
CA GLU A 155 -8.99 11.26 3.28
C GLU A 155 -8.73 9.77 3.08
N LEU A 156 -8.54 9.32 1.84
CA LEU A 156 -8.45 7.91 1.46
C LEU A 156 -7.47 7.12 2.34
N PHE A 157 -6.25 7.60 2.49
CA PHE A 157 -5.22 6.93 3.28
C PHE A 157 -5.55 6.92 4.79
N ALA A 158 -6.03 8.04 5.32
CA ALA A 158 -6.43 8.15 6.72
C ALA A 158 -7.61 7.23 7.04
N ARG A 159 -8.60 7.15 6.15
CA ARG A 159 -9.73 6.22 6.28
C ARG A 159 -9.28 4.77 6.22
N GLY A 160 -8.36 4.44 5.32
CA GLY A 160 -7.76 3.11 5.25
C GLY A 160 -7.03 2.73 6.54
N ALA A 161 -6.25 3.64 7.08
CA ALA A 161 -5.61 3.47 8.38
C ALA A 161 -6.62 3.27 9.52
N ALA A 162 -7.75 3.99 9.49
CA ALA A 162 -8.83 3.83 10.46
C ALA A 162 -9.50 2.45 10.34
N PHE A 163 -9.76 1.95 9.13
CA PHE A 163 -10.28 0.60 8.92
C PHE A 163 -9.34 -0.47 9.45
N LYS A 164 -8.03 -0.33 9.21
CA LYS A 164 -7.02 -1.22 9.77
C LYS A 164 -6.98 -1.12 11.29
N GLY A 165 -7.02 0.09 11.84
CA GLY A 165 -7.04 0.32 13.29
C GLY A 165 -8.25 -0.33 13.97
N MET A 166 -9.43 -0.26 13.37
CA MET A 166 -10.62 -0.95 13.88
C MET A 166 -10.47 -2.47 13.85
N ASP A 167 -9.80 -3.02 12.83
CA ASP A 167 -9.58 -4.46 12.72
C ASP A 167 -8.73 -5.02 13.88
N TYR A 168 -7.79 -4.25 14.41
CA TYR A 168 -7.00 -4.63 15.58
C TYR A 168 -7.83 -4.78 16.88
N LEU A 169 -9.04 -4.21 16.92
CA LEU A 169 -9.95 -4.37 18.07
C LEU A 169 -10.74 -5.67 18.04
N HIS A 170 -10.67 -6.43 16.95
CA HIS A 170 -11.38 -7.69 16.78
C HIS A 170 -10.45 -8.89 16.97
N GLU A 171 -10.94 -9.93 17.65
CA GLU A 171 -10.20 -11.19 17.85
C GLU A 171 -9.86 -11.89 16.53
N LYS A 172 -10.70 -11.70 15.51
CA LYS A 172 -10.49 -12.25 14.16
C LYS A 172 -10.53 -11.11 13.15
N THR A 173 -9.51 -11.08 12.30
CA THR A 173 -9.47 -10.10 11.23
C THR A 173 -10.65 -10.21 10.29
N SER A 174 -11.22 -9.06 9.92
CA SER A 174 -12.22 -8.92 8.86
C SER A 174 -11.59 -9.00 7.47
N TYR A 175 -10.27 -9.00 7.38
CA TYR A 175 -9.48 -8.93 6.16
C TYR A 175 -8.62 -10.18 5.97
N PRO A 176 -9.19 -11.34 5.57
CA PRO A 176 -8.47 -12.61 5.46
C PRO A 176 -7.63 -12.66 4.17
N PHE A 177 -6.65 -11.77 4.03
CA PHE A 177 -5.73 -11.71 2.90
C PHE A 177 -4.30 -11.48 3.36
N ILE A 178 -3.34 -11.88 2.52
CA ILE A 178 -1.94 -11.49 2.66
C ILE A 178 -1.77 -10.15 1.93
N CYS A 179 -1.31 -9.13 2.64
CA CYS A 179 -0.97 -7.83 2.05
C CYS A 179 0.52 -7.80 1.71
N VAL A 180 0.83 -7.51 0.46
CA VAL A 180 2.19 -7.31 -0.04
C VAL A 180 2.26 -5.90 -0.59
N CYS A 181 2.91 -5.00 0.14
CA CYS A 181 3.06 -3.60 -0.21
C CYS A 181 4.25 -2.98 0.53
N GLU A 182 4.44 -1.69 0.38
CA GLU A 182 5.44 -0.93 1.15
C GLU A 182 5.29 -1.19 2.67
N GLY A 183 6.40 -1.51 3.32
CA GLY A 183 6.43 -1.88 4.74
C GLY A 183 6.15 -3.36 5.04
N ARG A 184 5.82 -4.19 4.02
CA ARG A 184 5.52 -5.60 4.16
C ARG A 184 6.54 -6.50 3.45
N LEU A 185 6.82 -7.66 4.02
CA LEU A 185 7.68 -8.66 3.37
C LEU A 185 7.00 -9.21 2.11
N HIS A 186 7.74 -9.24 1.01
CA HIS A 186 7.25 -9.75 -0.27
C HIS A 186 7.37 -11.27 -0.38
N SER A 187 8.23 -11.88 0.44
CA SER A 187 8.56 -13.30 0.37
C SER A 187 8.55 -13.93 1.76
N THR A 188 8.20 -15.21 1.81
CA THR A 188 8.33 -16.03 3.01
C THR A 188 9.75 -16.56 3.11
N ILE A 189 10.39 -16.38 4.26
CA ILE A 189 11.69 -16.95 4.60
C ILE A 189 11.47 -18.14 5.52
N SER A 190 11.98 -19.28 5.12
CA SER A 190 11.81 -20.52 5.88
C SER A 190 13.06 -21.39 5.81
N MET A 191 13.15 -22.40 6.65
CA MET A 191 14.20 -23.42 6.62
C MET A 191 13.60 -24.81 6.82
N LYS A 192 14.29 -25.82 6.30
CA LYS A 192 13.97 -27.21 6.59
C LYS A 192 14.54 -27.60 7.94
N VAL A 193 13.71 -28.18 8.79
CA VAL A 193 14.10 -28.65 10.11
C VAL A 193 13.59 -30.07 10.37
N LEU A 194 14.30 -30.83 11.16
CA LEU A 194 13.83 -32.13 11.67
C LEU A 194 13.16 -31.92 13.02
N HIS A 195 11.85 -32.02 13.07
CA HIS A 195 11.11 -31.93 14.32
C HIS A 195 10.47 -33.29 14.64
N LYS A 196 10.81 -33.88 15.79
CA LYS A 196 10.32 -35.21 16.21
C LYS A 196 10.52 -36.29 15.13
N ASN A 197 11.70 -36.34 14.53
CA ASN A 197 12.11 -37.23 13.45
C ASN A 197 11.23 -37.12 12.16
N ARG A 198 10.64 -35.96 11.94
CA ARG A 198 9.92 -35.66 10.69
C ARG A 198 10.44 -34.37 10.09
N GLU A 199 10.68 -34.38 8.80
CA GLU A 199 10.98 -33.15 8.07
C GLU A 199 9.80 -32.21 8.14
N SER A 200 10.06 -30.97 8.48
CA SER A 200 9.09 -29.88 8.51
C SER A 200 9.72 -28.60 8.03
N GLN A 201 8.90 -27.64 7.65
CA GLN A 201 9.33 -26.32 7.25
C GLN A 201 9.08 -25.34 8.41
N LEU A 202 10.15 -24.74 8.90
CA LEU A 202 10.08 -23.69 9.92
C LEU A 202 10.03 -22.34 9.20
N ILE A 203 8.93 -21.61 9.36
CA ILE A 203 8.80 -20.25 8.84
C ILE A 203 9.48 -19.30 9.82
N VAL A 204 10.46 -18.55 9.32
CA VAL A 204 11.20 -17.54 10.08
C VAL A 204 10.53 -16.17 9.95
N ALA A 205 10.07 -15.83 8.74
CA ALA A 205 9.30 -14.64 8.46
C ALA A 205 8.35 -14.92 7.31
N ALA A 206 7.11 -14.49 7.40
CA ALA A 206 6.09 -14.76 6.40
C ALA A 206 5.89 -13.56 5.45
N ALA A 207 5.55 -13.84 4.20
CA ALA A 207 5.10 -12.80 3.28
C ALA A 207 3.88 -12.09 3.88
N GLY A 208 3.87 -10.76 3.82
CA GLY A 208 2.85 -9.92 4.43
C GLY A 208 3.15 -9.47 5.86
N ASP A 209 4.18 -10.02 6.52
CA ASP A 209 4.62 -9.52 7.83
C ASP A 209 5.26 -8.12 7.69
N ASN A 210 5.17 -7.32 8.75
CA ASN A 210 5.90 -6.04 8.82
C ASN A 210 7.40 -6.32 8.88
N TRP A 211 8.18 -5.85 7.91
CA TRP A 211 9.62 -6.10 7.87
C TRP A 211 10.35 -5.47 9.07
N TYR A 212 9.85 -4.37 9.60
CA TYR A 212 10.43 -3.64 10.73
C TYR A 212 10.06 -4.22 12.10
N GLU A 213 9.00 -5.03 12.19
CA GLU A 213 8.56 -5.72 13.41
C GLU A 213 8.90 -7.21 13.39
N SER A 214 9.13 -7.78 12.21
CA SER A 214 9.40 -9.21 12.05
C SER A 214 10.73 -9.60 12.67
N ARG A 215 10.67 -10.29 13.78
CA ARG A 215 11.84 -10.81 14.51
C ARG A 215 11.54 -12.22 14.93
N SER A 216 12.46 -13.12 14.64
CA SER A 216 12.37 -14.52 15.03
C SER A 216 13.69 -14.94 15.67
N SER A 217 13.60 -15.67 16.79
CA SER A 217 14.74 -16.29 17.44
C SER A 217 14.39 -17.75 17.71
N VAL A 218 15.19 -18.66 17.18
CA VAL A 218 14.96 -20.10 17.30
C VAL A 218 16.28 -20.79 17.60
N ASP A 219 16.30 -21.60 18.65
CA ASP A 219 17.44 -22.45 18.98
C ASP A 219 17.39 -23.74 18.17
N LEU A 220 18.41 -24.01 17.38
CA LEU A 220 18.54 -25.18 16.54
C LEU A 220 19.82 -25.95 16.83
N ILE A 221 19.76 -27.28 16.71
CA ILE A 221 20.94 -28.14 16.73
C ILE A 221 21.30 -28.47 15.29
N VAL A 222 22.54 -28.18 14.93
CA VAL A 222 23.06 -28.48 13.58
C VAL A 222 23.39 -29.95 13.49
N ASP A 223 22.87 -30.63 12.47
CA ASP A 223 23.06 -32.06 12.23
C ASP A 223 24.10 -32.29 11.13
N ASN A 224 25.35 -32.54 11.54
CA ASN A 224 26.48 -32.83 10.64
C ASN A 224 26.70 -31.86 9.46
N GLN A 225 26.35 -30.60 9.66
CA GLN A 225 26.55 -29.52 8.69
C GLN A 225 27.09 -28.28 9.38
N ASP A 226 27.81 -27.46 8.67
CA ASP A 226 28.43 -26.20 9.13
C ASP A 226 27.75 -24.95 8.55
N TYR A 227 26.61 -25.11 7.87
CA TYR A 227 25.85 -24.02 7.25
C TYR A 227 24.35 -24.19 7.53
N VAL A 228 23.62 -23.11 7.34
CA VAL A 228 22.15 -23.06 7.42
C VAL A 228 21.62 -22.58 6.07
N GLU A 229 20.64 -23.31 5.51
CA GLU A 229 19.98 -22.95 4.27
C GLU A 229 18.61 -22.29 4.56
N PHE A 230 18.40 -21.14 3.97
CA PHE A 230 17.12 -20.47 3.94
C PHE A 230 16.47 -20.62 2.57
N LEU A 231 15.21 -21.00 2.56
CA LEU A 231 14.36 -21.03 1.39
C LEU A 231 13.54 -19.74 1.35
N VAL A 232 13.65 -18.99 0.27
CA VAL A 232 12.86 -17.77 0.01
C VAL A 232 11.83 -18.08 -1.07
N THR A 233 10.55 -17.91 -0.76
CA THR A 233 9.43 -18.23 -1.66
C THR A 233 8.40 -17.11 -1.72
#